data_ded15d78028e05f9a3c74d1193fa9291
#
_entry.id   ded15d78028e05f9a3c74d1193fa9291
#
_cell.length_a   1.000
_cell.length_b   1.000
_cell.length_c   1.000
_cell.angle_alpha   90.00
_cell.angle_beta   90.00
_cell.angle_gamma   90.00
#
_symmetry.space_group_name_H-M   'P 1'
#
loop_
_entity.id
_entity.type
_entity.pdbx_description
1 polymer ?
#
loop_
_entity_poly.entity_id
_entity_poly.type
_entity_poly.pdbx_seq_one_letter_code
_entity_poly.pdbx_strand_id
1 'polypeptide(L)'
;MLAACSSGPDPEEVISQDIATQFDPIKNLDQAAVDELAQDAESGADLSDFGIDGAEYIKAMLGGFDYSIVSVNVAEDGQSATAIVNVTCKSFNAANDRANEISEEFAASDEITDMSMDDLNKKIGEILMQAMNETEPSTVECEFQYNLVDGTWTMSDSAESEIYNAFFS
;
A
#
# COMPACT_ATOMS: atom_id res chain seq x y z
N MET A 1 -39.22 -25.35 -10.99
CA MET A 1 -37.90 -24.73 -10.74
C MET A 1 -37.89 -23.44 -11.52
N LEU A 2 -38.14 -22.32 -10.88
CA LEU A 2 -38.02 -21.00 -11.48
C LEU A 2 -36.63 -20.51 -11.15
N ALA A 3 -35.74 -20.46 -12.16
CA ALA A 3 -34.51 -19.71 -12.07
C ALA A 3 -34.91 -18.23 -11.94
N ALA A 4 -34.70 -17.66 -10.79
CA ALA A 4 -34.77 -16.22 -10.61
C ALA A 4 -33.60 -15.64 -11.40
N CYS A 5 -33.85 -15.09 -12.59
CA CYS A 5 -32.94 -14.19 -13.25
C CYS A 5 -32.86 -12.95 -12.34
N SER A 6 -31.79 -12.82 -11.56
CA SER A 6 -31.47 -11.56 -10.91
C SER A 6 -31.13 -10.57 -12.02
N SER A 7 -31.97 -9.58 -12.23
CA SER A 7 -31.81 -8.55 -13.25
C SER A 7 -30.91 -7.40 -12.81
N GLY A 8 -30.00 -7.64 -11.88
CA GLY A 8 -28.96 -6.72 -11.44
C GLY A 8 -27.61 -7.00 -12.13
N PRO A 9 -26.66 -6.07 -12.07
CA PRO A 9 -25.29 -6.33 -12.51
C PRO A 9 -24.69 -7.49 -11.73
N ASP A 10 -23.76 -8.21 -12.37
CA ASP A 10 -23.07 -9.35 -11.77
C ASP A 10 -22.25 -8.87 -10.55
N PRO A 11 -22.47 -9.44 -9.36
CA PRO A 11 -21.70 -9.07 -8.17
C PRO A 11 -20.19 -9.17 -8.36
N GLU A 12 -19.71 -10.18 -9.09
CA GLU A 12 -18.29 -10.36 -9.38
C GLU A 12 -17.73 -9.18 -10.21
N GLU A 13 -18.50 -8.74 -11.22
CA GLU A 13 -18.09 -7.60 -12.06
C GLU A 13 -18.09 -6.30 -11.25
N VAL A 14 -19.12 -6.07 -10.42
CA VAL A 14 -19.25 -4.85 -9.60
C VAL A 14 -18.12 -4.75 -8.57
N ILE A 15 -17.85 -5.84 -7.85
CA ILE A 15 -16.78 -5.89 -6.85
C ILE A 15 -15.41 -5.74 -7.50
N SER A 16 -15.18 -6.41 -8.62
CA SER A 16 -13.93 -6.27 -9.36
C SER A 16 -13.68 -4.85 -9.84
N GLN A 17 -14.74 -4.16 -10.29
CA GLN A 17 -14.66 -2.77 -10.71
C GLN A 17 -14.42 -1.81 -9.54
N ASP A 18 -15.00 -2.09 -8.37
CA ASP A 18 -14.76 -1.31 -7.16
C ASP A 18 -13.30 -1.41 -6.73
N ILE A 19 -12.73 -2.63 -6.68
CA ILE A 19 -11.29 -2.85 -6.40
C ILE A 19 -10.42 -2.10 -7.41
N ALA A 20 -10.73 -2.20 -8.70
CA ALA A 20 -9.97 -1.51 -9.74
C ALA A 20 -10.03 0.01 -9.57
N THR A 21 -11.20 0.56 -9.22
CA THR A 21 -11.36 2.00 -8.98
C THR A 21 -10.48 2.52 -7.85
N GLN A 22 -10.24 1.70 -6.81
CA GLN A 22 -9.42 2.07 -5.68
C GLN A 22 -7.92 1.84 -5.95
N PHE A 23 -7.55 0.76 -6.64
CA PHE A 23 -6.16 0.34 -6.80
C PHE A 23 -5.47 0.86 -8.06
N ASP A 24 -6.21 1.08 -9.15
CA ASP A 24 -5.62 1.58 -10.39
C ASP A 24 -4.92 2.94 -10.23
N PRO A 25 -5.45 3.92 -9.48
CA PRO A 25 -4.75 5.18 -9.23
C PRO A 25 -3.40 4.98 -8.51
N ILE A 26 -3.35 4.02 -7.57
CA ILE A 26 -2.13 3.68 -6.83
C ILE A 26 -1.13 2.99 -7.76
N LYS A 27 -1.58 1.98 -8.51
CA LYS A 27 -0.77 1.23 -9.48
C LYS A 27 -0.17 2.12 -10.57
N ASN A 28 -0.95 3.08 -11.05
CA ASN A 28 -0.53 4.01 -12.09
C ASN A 28 0.26 5.21 -11.55
N LEU A 29 0.43 5.32 -10.23
CA LEU A 29 1.02 6.48 -9.55
C LEU A 29 0.35 7.78 -9.98
N ASP A 30 -0.98 7.79 -10.04
CA ASP A 30 -1.75 8.96 -10.42
C ASP A 30 -1.43 10.12 -9.48
N GLN A 31 -1.16 11.30 -10.03
CA GLN A 31 -0.66 12.43 -9.26
C GLN A 31 -1.59 12.79 -8.08
N ALA A 32 -2.91 12.73 -8.28
CA ALA A 32 -3.87 13.04 -7.22
C ALA A 32 -3.79 12.03 -6.05
N ALA A 33 -3.64 10.73 -6.35
CA ALA A 33 -3.49 9.69 -5.34
C ALA A 33 -2.14 9.82 -4.61
N VAL A 34 -1.07 10.13 -5.32
CA VAL A 34 0.26 10.36 -4.73
C VAL A 34 0.23 11.58 -3.81
N ASP A 35 -0.40 12.70 -4.23
CA ASP A 35 -0.47 13.92 -3.44
C ASP A 35 -1.31 13.72 -2.17
N GLU A 36 -2.40 12.97 -2.22
CA GLU A 36 -3.24 12.63 -1.08
C GLU A 36 -2.45 11.77 -0.06
N LEU A 37 -1.82 10.70 -0.51
CA LEU A 37 -1.00 9.84 0.34
C LEU A 37 0.22 10.57 0.92
N ALA A 38 0.84 11.47 0.15
CA ALA A 38 1.94 12.29 0.62
C ALA A 38 1.50 13.24 1.75
N GLN A 39 0.32 13.86 1.63
CA GLN A 39 -0.23 14.71 2.67
C GLN A 39 -0.52 13.94 3.96
N ASP A 40 -1.02 12.71 3.85
CA ASP A 40 -1.26 11.83 4.99
C ASP A 40 0.07 11.40 5.65
N ALA A 41 1.07 11.04 4.87
CA ALA A 41 2.40 10.70 5.36
C ALA A 41 3.07 11.87 6.09
N GLU A 42 3.01 13.08 5.54
CA GLU A 42 3.54 14.29 6.17
C GLU A 42 2.82 14.66 7.47
N SER A 43 1.52 14.35 7.58
CA SER A 43 0.77 14.55 8.82
C SER A 43 1.16 13.59 9.94
N GLY A 44 1.72 12.43 9.59
CA GLY A 44 2.14 11.38 10.52
C GLY A 44 3.62 11.41 10.90
N ALA A 45 4.48 11.99 10.06
CA ALA A 45 5.92 12.08 10.28
C ALA A 45 6.49 13.34 9.62
N ASP A 46 7.36 14.06 10.34
CA ASP A 46 8.05 15.25 9.82
C ASP A 46 9.17 14.83 8.82
N LEU A 47 8.75 14.34 7.64
CA LEU A 47 9.68 13.90 6.58
C LEU A 47 10.60 15.02 6.13
N SER A 48 10.12 16.27 6.18
CA SER A 48 10.89 17.46 5.81
C SER A 48 12.11 17.71 6.72
N ASP A 49 12.06 17.32 7.99
CA ASP A 49 13.19 17.43 8.93
C ASP A 49 14.37 16.54 8.51
N PHE A 50 14.07 15.47 7.76
CA PHE A 50 15.05 14.56 7.18
C PHE A 50 15.38 14.91 5.72
N GLY A 51 14.83 16.00 5.19
CA GLY A 51 15.03 16.42 3.80
C GLY A 51 14.36 15.51 2.78
N ILE A 52 13.32 14.76 3.19
CA ILE A 52 12.55 13.86 2.33
C ILE A 52 11.34 14.62 1.78
N ASP A 53 11.14 14.60 0.47
CA ASP A 53 9.92 15.05 -0.19
C ASP A 53 8.84 13.97 -0.06
N GLY A 54 7.64 14.33 0.44
CA GLY A 54 6.56 13.39 0.68
C GLY A 54 6.11 12.64 -0.57
N ALA A 55 6.01 13.33 -1.72
CA ALA A 55 5.61 12.71 -2.96
C ALA A 55 6.69 11.75 -3.51
N GLU A 56 7.97 12.07 -3.34
CA GLU A 56 9.06 11.17 -3.70
C GLU A 56 9.08 9.93 -2.80
N TYR A 57 8.82 10.11 -1.51
CA TYR A 57 8.69 9.00 -0.56
C TYR A 57 7.56 8.05 -0.94
N ILE A 58 6.36 8.57 -1.22
CA ILE A 58 5.22 7.77 -1.65
C ILE A 58 5.51 7.04 -2.96
N LYS A 59 6.12 7.70 -3.94
CA LYS A 59 6.50 7.04 -5.20
C LYS A 59 7.54 5.93 -5.00
N ALA A 60 8.49 6.12 -4.09
CA ALA A 60 9.47 5.08 -3.75
C ALA A 60 8.80 3.88 -3.05
N MET A 61 7.87 4.14 -2.12
CA MET A 61 7.09 3.13 -1.41
C MET A 61 6.21 2.31 -2.35
N LEU A 62 5.48 2.99 -3.25
CA LEU A 62 4.57 2.36 -4.20
C LEU A 62 5.27 1.82 -5.45
N GLY A 63 6.59 1.98 -5.55
CA GLY A 63 7.36 1.48 -6.69
C GLY A 63 7.23 -0.04 -6.85
N GLY A 64 6.62 -0.46 -7.97
CA GLY A 64 6.33 -1.87 -8.23
C GLY A 64 5.02 -2.37 -7.63
N PHE A 65 4.17 -1.48 -7.09
CA PHE A 65 2.82 -1.84 -6.67
C PHE A 65 2.02 -2.40 -7.85
N ASP A 66 1.41 -3.55 -7.62
CA ASP A 66 0.52 -4.22 -8.56
C ASP A 66 -0.54 -5.03 -7.81
N TYR A 67 -1.62 -5.37 -8.48
CA TYR A 67 -2.63 -6.25 -7.92
C TYR A 67 -3.25 -7.14 -8.99
N SER A 68 -3.81 -8.27 -8.56
CA SER A 68 -4.61 -9.15 -9.41
C SER A 68 -5.73 -9.80 -8.61
N ILE A 69 -6.95 -9.71 -9.11
CA ILE A 69 -8.12 -10.36 -8.50
C ILE A 69 -8.07 -11.84 -8.87
N VAL A 70 -7.99 -12.69 -7.86
CA VAL A 70 -7.93 -14.16 -8.03
C VAL A 70 -9.34 -14.73 -8.17
N SER A 71 -10.25 -14.32 -7.28
CA SER A 71 -11.65 -14.75 -7.29
C SER A 71 -12.53 -13.78 -6.50
N VAL A 72 -13.81 -13.79 -6.83
CA VAL A 72 -14.87 -13.18 -6.03
C VAL A 72 -15.90 -14.25 -5.69
N ASN A 73 -16.08 -14.52 -4.42
CA ASN A 73 -16.97 -15.57 -3.93
C ASN A 73 -18.18 -14.94 -3.22
N VAL A 74 -19.35 -15.00 -3.83
CA VAL A 74 -20.58 -14.51 -3.23
C VAL A 74 -21.19 -15.60 -2.34
N ALA A 75 -21.59 -15.25 -1.10
CA ALA A 75 -22.22 -16.18 -0.19
C ALA A 75 -23.59 -16.64 -0.72
N GLU A 76 -24.06 -17.80 -0.26
CA GLU A 76 -25.34 -18.40 -0.70
C GLU A 76 -26.56 -17.49 -0.46
N ASP A 77 -26.50 -16.64 0.57
CA ASP A 77 -27.55 -15.68 0.89
C ASP A 77 -27.56 -14.44 -0.02
N GLY A 78 -26.49 -14.25 -0.81
CA GLY A 78 -26.32 -13.11 -1.71
C GLY A 78 -26.15 -11.75 -0.99
N GLN A 79 -25.80 -11.74 0.31
CA GLN A 79 -25.68 -10.53 1.11
C GLN A 79 -24.23 -10.18 1.43
N SER A 80 -23.31 -11.12 1.26
CA SER A 80 -21.88 -10.92 1.46
C SER A 80 -21.07 -11.58 0.36
N ALA A 81 -19.85 -11.10 0.17
CA ALA A 81 -18.88 -11.68 -0.76
C ALA A 81 -17.46 -11.53 -0.20
N THR A 82 -16.58 -12.40 -0.66
CA THR A 82 -15.14 -12.32 -0.38
C THR A 82 -14.39 -12.25 -1.70
N ALA A 83 -13.61 -11.19 -1.90
CA ALA A 83 -12.68 -11.07 -3.00
C ALA A 83 -11.28 -11.49 -2.54
N ILE A 84 -10.68 -12.45 -3.23
CA ILE A 84 -9.29 -12.85 -3.04
C ILE A 84 -8.45 -12.06 -4.03
N VAL A 85 -7.51 -11.27 -3.51
CA VAL A 85 -6.67 -10.37 -4.30
C VAL A 85 -5.20 -10.58 -3.95
N ASN A 86 -4.38 -10.86 -4.94
CA ASN A 86 -2.93 -10.78 -4.78
C ASN A 86 -2.52 -9.31 -4.88
N VAL A 87 -1.93 -8.80 -3.81
CA VAL A 87 -1.36 -7.44 -3.74
C VAL A 87 0.15 -7.56 -3.76
N THR A 88 0.81 -6.88 -4.70
CA THR A 88 2.26 -6.80 -4.80
C THR A 88 2.69 -5.43 -4.32
N CYS A 89 3.46 -5.36 -3.24
CA CYS A 89 3.93 -4.12 -2.65
C CYS A 89 5.28 -4.31 -1.95
N LYS A 90 5.95 -3.22 -1.64
CA LYS A 90 7.16 -3.25 -0.81
C LYS A 90 6.79 -3.39 0.66
N SER A 91 7.56 -4.18 1.40
CA SER A 91 7.39 -4.34 2.84
C SER A 91 8.12 -3.23 3.60
N PHE A 92 7.41 -2.56 4.50
CA PHE A 92 8.03 -1.61 5.43
C PHE A 92 9.02 -2.26 6.39
N ASN A 93 8.76 -3.49 6.82
CA ASN A 93 9.68 -4.24 7.67
C ASN A 93 10.99 -4.50 6.92
N ALA A 94 10.92 -4.97 5.67
CA ALA A 94 12.10 -5.20 4.86
C ALA A 94 12.88 -3.90 4.57
N ALA A 95 12.17 -2.80 4.30
CA ALA A 95 12.82 -1.50 4.10
C ALA A 95 13.50 -1.00 5.39
N ASN A 96 12.86 -1.19 6.55
CA ASN A 96 13.44 -0.82 7.83
C ASN A 96 14.68 -1.66 8.18
N ASP A 97 14.65 -2.97 7.93
CA ASP A 97 15.80 -3.84 8.11
C ASP A 97 16.96 -3.41 7.22
N ARG A 98 16.66 -3.06 5.96
CA ARG A 98 17.69 -2.54 5.05
C ARG A 98 18.24 -1.19 5.50
N ALA A 99 17.39 -0.29 6.00
CA ALA A 99 17.82 1.00 6.55
C ALA A 99 18.75 0.81 7.76
N ASN A 100 18.46 -0.18 8.63
CA ASN A 100 19.31 -0.51 9.76
C ASN A 100 20.70 -0.99 9.29
N GLU A 101 20.77 -1.90 8.31
CA GLU A 101 22.04 -2.35 7.73
C GLU A 101 22.88 -1.18 7.19
N ILE A 102 22.27 -0.30 6.38
CA ILE A 102 22.97 0.88 5.82
C ILE A 102 23.42 1.82 6.95
N SER A 103 22.58 2.00 7.99
CA SER A 103 22.90 2.84 9.15
C SER A 103 24.09 2.29 9.94
N GLU A 104 24.20 0.97 10.12
CA GLU A 104 25.32 0.33 10.79
C GLU A 104 26.62 0.50 9.97
N GLU A 105 26.56 0.35 8.66
CA GLU A 105 27.69 0.60 7.75
C GLU A 105 28.15 2.06 7.83
N PHE A 106 27.19 3.01 7.82
CA PHE A 106 27.48 4.43 7.98
C PHE A 106 28.09 4.76 9.33
N ALA A 107 27.53 4.21 10.44
CA ALA A 107 28.04 4.43 11.78
C ALA A 107 29.47 3.88 12.01
N ALA A 108 29.85 2.85 11.25
CA ALA A 108 31.20 2.30 11.25
C ALA A 108 32.20 3.13 10.42
N SER A 109 31.72 4.09 9.65
CA SER A 109 32.57 5.00 8.88
C SER A 109 33.05 6.20 9.70
N ASP A 110 34.16 6.82 9.30
CA ASP A 110 34.69 8.02 9.96
C ASP A 110 33.89 9.30 9.60
N GLU A 111 32.92 9.19 8.67
CA GLU A 111 32.16 10.34 8.11
C GLU A 111 31.30 11.02 9.17
N ILE A 112 30.78 10.27 10.15
CA ILE A 112 29.89 10.77 11.19
C ILE A 112 30.55 11.80 12.13
N THR A 113 31.89 11.76 12.26
CA THR A 113 32.63 12.48 13.32
C THR A 113 32.56 13.98 13.17
N ASP A 114 32.43 14.51 11.94
CA ASP A 114 32.45 15.94 11.64
C ASP A 114 31.10 16.47 11.15
N MET A 115 30.02 15.68 11.22
CA MET A 115 28.69 16.07 10.74
C MET A 115 27.97 16.98 11.74
N SER A 116 27.30 18.02 11.23
CA SER A 116 26.30 18.76 12.00
C SER A 116 25.03 17.92 12.19
N MET A 117 24.17 18.33 13.15
CA MET A 117 22.86 17.65 13.33
C MET A 117 22.01 17.73 12.08
N ASP A 118 22.02 18.85 11.36
CA ASP A 118 21.27 19.01 10.11
C ASP A 118 21.77 18.08 9.01
N ASP A 119 23.09 17.91 8.90
CA ASP A 119 23.67 16.98 7.93
C ASP A 119 23.37 15.53 8.32
N LEU A 120 23.37 15.21 9.62
CA LEU A 120 23.01 13.88 10.11
C LEU A 120 21.55 13.55 9.81
N ASN A 121 20.63 14.50 10.04
CA ASN A 121 19.22 14.30 9.71
C ASN A 121 19.01 14.05 8.22
N LYS A 122 19.67 14.85 7.36
CA LYS A 122 19.64 14.61 5.90
C LYS A 122 20.19 13.23 5.52
N LYS A 123 21.29 12.83 6.18
CA LYS A 123 21.88 11.50 5.93
C LYS A 123 20.91 10.37 6.32
N ILE A 124 20.19 10.52 7.43
CA ILE A 124 19.14 9.58 7.83
C ILE A 124 18.05 9.52 6.74
N GLY A 125 17.62 10.68 6.22
CA GLY A 125 16.66 10.74 5.12
C GLY A 125 17.15 10.03 3.86
N GLU A 126 18.41 10.25 3.46
CA GLU A 126 19.03 9.55 2.34
C GLU A 126 19.05 8.01 2.55
N ILE A 127 19.37 7.55 3.76
CA ILE A 127 19.38 6.12 4.11
C ILE A 127 17.98 5.53 4.00
N LEU A 128 16.96 6.21 4.52
CA LEU A 128 15.57 5.76 4.44
C LEU A 128 15.10 5.66 2.98
N MET A 129 15.37 6.68 2.17
CA MET A 129 15.03 6.67 0.75
C MET A 129 15.80 5.60 -0.02
N GLN A 130 17.08 5.40 0.28
CA GLN A 130 17.89 4.34 -0.32
C GLN A 130 17.32 2.97 0.01
N ALA A 131 17.06 2.70 1.28
CA ALA A 131 16.50 1.43 1.75
C ALA A 131 15.15 1.13 1.07
N MET A 132 14.26 2.13 0.99
CA MET A 132 12.97 1.99 0.32
C MET A 132 13.14 1.69 -1.18
N ASN A 133 14.09 2.34 -1.85
CA ASN A 133 14.35 2.08 -3.27
C ASN A 133 14.98 0.71 -3.52
N GLU A 134 15.83 0.23 -2.62
CA GLU A 134 16.49 -1.09 -2.71
C GLU A 134 15.56 -2.25 -2.31
N THR A 135 14.46 -1.97 -1.60
CA THR A 135 13.48 -3.00 -1.22
C THR A 135 12.71 -3.47 -2.44
N GLU A 136 12.75 -4.78 -2.69
CA GLU A 136 11.99 -5.41 -3.77
C GLU A 136 10.54 -5.67 -3.31
N PRO A 137 9.53 -5.45 -4.19
CA PRO A 137 8.15 -5.76 -3.86
C PRO A 137 7.93 -7.27 -3.78
N SER A 138 7.05 -7.67 -2.86
CA SER A 138 6.60 -9.05 -2.68
C SER A 138 5.07 -9.14 -2.82
N THR A 139 4.57 -10.33 -3.16
CA THR A 139 3.13 -10.54 -3.36
C THR A 139 2.54 -11.22 -2.13
N VAL A 140 1.46 -10.64 -1.62
CA VAL A 140 0.67 -11.14 -0.49
C VAL A 140 -0.76 -11.35 -0.95
N GLU A 141 -1.38 -12.47 -0.57
CA GLU A 141 -2.80 -12.72 -0.78
C GLU A 141 -3.61 -12.02 0.31
N CYS A 142 -4.56 -11.18 -0.10
CA CYS A 142 -5.46 -10.42 0.76
C CYS A 142 -6.90 -10.86 0.54
N GLU A 143 -7.70 -10.89 1.61
CA GLU A 143 -9.12 -11.23 1.58
C GLU A 143 -9.98 -9.98 1.86
N PHE A 144 -10.60 -9.42 0.83
CA PHE A 144 -11.48 -8.26 1.00
C PHE A 144 -12.93 -8.71 1.16
N GLN A 145 -13.49 -8.41 2.33
CA GLN A 145 -14.88 -8.71 2.63
C GLN A 145 -15.79 -7.61 2.11
N TYR A 146 -16.88 -8.00 1.44
CA TYR A 146 -17.92 -7.13 0.91
C TYR A 146 -19.26 -7.44 1.51
N ASN A 147 -20.08 -6.42 1.73
CA ASN A 147 -21.46 -6.55 2.18
C ASN A 147 -22.40 -5.81 1.22
N LEU A 148 -23.57 -6.41 0.96
CA LEU A 148 -24.62 -5.78 0.18
C LEU A 148 -25.46 -4.88 1.09
N VAL A 149 -25.25 -3.56 1.01
CA VAL A 149 -25.94 -2.55 1.81
C VAL A 149 -26.82 -1.70 0.88
N ASP A 150 -28.13 -1.70 1.12
CA ASP A 150 -29.10 -0.95 0.32
C ASP A 150 -28.99 -1.19 -1.21
N GLY A 151 -28.62 -2.42 -1.59
CA GLY A 151 -28.45 -2.82 -3.00
C GLY A 151 -27.10 -2.43 -3.61
N THR A 152 -26.15 -1.95 -2.81
CA THR A 152 -24.78 -1.59 -3.23
C THR A 152 -23.78 -2.49 -2.51
N TRP A 153 -22.84 -3.06 -3.26
CA TRP A 153 -21.70 -3.78 -2.69
C TRP A 153 -20.72 -2.79 -2.08
N THR A 154 -20.44 -2.95 -0.80
CA THR A 154 -19.54 -2.07 -0.05
C THR A 154 -18.43 -2.89 0.59
N MET A 155 -17.19 -2.49 0.38
CA MET A 155 -16.02 -3.08 1.03
C MET A 155 -16.10 -2.85 2.54
N SER A 156 -15.76 -3.86 3.32
CA SER A 156 -15.74 -3.80 4.78
C SER A 156 -14.47 -3.10 5.28
N ASP A 157 -14.53 -2.46 6.44
CA ASP A 157 -13.39 -1.82 7.11
C ASP A 157 -12.23 -2.81 7.40
N SER A 158 -12.49 -4.12 7.39
CA SER A 158 -11.43 -5.14 7.53
C SER A 158 -10.41 -5.11 6.38
N ALA A 159 -10.78 -4.59 5.21
CA ALA A 159 -9.88 -4.46 4.07
C ALA A 159 -8.68 -3.56 4.35
N GLU A 160 -8.87 -2.50 5.15
CA GLU A 160 -7.76 -1.63 5.58
C GLU A 160 -6.70 -2.43 6.35
N SER A 161 -7.14 -3.36 7.22
CA SER A 161 -6.23 -4.23 7.96
C SER A 161 -5.48 -5.20 7.06
N GLU A 162 -6.13 -5.73 6.02
CA GLU A 162 -5.51 -6.62 5.04
C GLU A 162 -4.42 -5.88 4.23
N ILE A 163 -4.73 -4.67 3.76
CA ILE A 163 -3.77 -3.81 3.05
C ILE A 163 -2.62 -3.44 3.97
N TYR A 164 -2.92 -3.03 5.21
CA TYR A 164 -1.88 -2.73 6.20
C TYR A 164 -0.95 -3.93 6.41
N ASN A 165 -1.50 -5.13 6.62
CA ASN A 165 -0.71 -6.34 6.81
C ASN A 165 0.17 -6.65 5.58
N ALA A 166 -0.31 -6.39 4.36
CA ALA A 166 0.48 -6.59 3.15
C ALA A 166 1.72 -5.68 3.11
N PHE A 167 1.58 -4.40 3.52
CA PHE A 167 2.71 -3.47 3.59
C PHE A 167 3.69 -3.75 4.74
N PHE A 168 3.27 -4.47 5.77
CA PHE A 168 4.11 -4.81 6.94
C PHE A 168 4.52 -6.30 7.01
N SER A 169 4.24 -7.06 5.95
CA SER A 169 4.58 -8.50 5.87
C SER A 169 6.08 -8.76 5.62
#